data_cb996a5fe2725f073bcb46384e0f44f7
#
_entry.id   cb996a5fe2725f073bcb46384e0f44f7
#
_cell.length_a   1.000
_cell.length_b   1.000
_cell.length_c   1.000
_cell.angle_alpha   90.00
_cell.angle_beta   90.00
_cell.angle_gamma   90.00
#
_symmetry.space_group_name_H-M   'P 1'
#
loop_
_entity.id
_entity.type
_entity.pdbx_description
1 polymer ?
#
loop_
_entity_poly.entity_id
_entity_poly.type
_entity_poly.pdbx_seq_one_letter_code
_entity_poly.pdbx_strand_id
1 'polypeptide(L)'
;MTQTAIVVGGGIVGVSTAWYLAKRGYRVTVLERDALGAMSESASGGNAGLLSIGHFPLTRPGASMRGLRWMFSRTAPLYVRPRLDAELVSWMWNFHLHCTTRHLEKSMAVLGDMGFKSLAALEVIMEEANIACDYKRDGWLDVVLKPENLAAAEAEARSLEQYGYKWERIEKEQLLKQDPCFTPQVAGAIHMKDSAHCAPHLLIAGLVHALPNLGVVVRGNAEVRMLKIGRSGRVMGVHLTSGEELHADIVVLTAGIWSDALAKIAGVRIPMQAARGYHLQFKYPTQDVPAIPSTGMVLHESFVAVTPMKTATGNELRLAGTLEIGPVGASWMRERVAMLLKGGNAYLEGLDRLKPLKEWAGYRPCTSDGLPAVGGVKKRPGLFVATGHAMMGMTLGTITGKALAEIIDGKQPCIDCTMLNPDRF
;
A
#
# COMPACT_ATOMS: atom_id res chain seq x y z
N MET A 1 27.00 -20.80 11.79
CA MET A 1 27.25 -19.89 10.63
C MET A 1 26.09 -18.92 10.54
N THR A 2 26.36 -17.65 10.28
CA THR A 2 25.31 -16.64 10.09
C THR A 2 24.57 -16.93 8.79
N GLN A 3 23.24 -17.08 8.86
CA GLN A 3 22.41 -17.34 7.68
C GLN A 3 22.33 -16.10 6.77
N THR A 4 22.25 -16.36 5.49
CA THR A 4 22.16 -15.33 4.44
C THR A 4 20.73 -15.22 3.90
N ALA A 5 20.24 -13.99 3.69
CA ALA A 5 18.94 -13.73 3.13
C ALA A 5 19.01 -12.72 1.97
N ILE A 6 18.32 -13.04 0.87
CA ILE A 6 18.07 -12.11 -0.23
C ILE A 6 16.62 -11.67 -0.15
N VAL A 7 16.38 -10.36 -0.07
CA VAL A 7 15.05 -9.73 -0.13
C VAL A 7 14.89 -9.10 -1.50
N VAL A 8 13.92 -9.58 -2.28
CA VAL A 8 13.64 -9.12 -3.65
C VAL A 8 12.54 -8.07 -3.62
N GLY A 9 12.92 -6.82 -3.85
CA GLY A 9 12.08 -5.62 -3.82
C GLY A 9 12.39 -4.68 -2.67
N GLY A 10 12.68 -3.42 -3.00
CA GLY A 10 13.01 -2.33 -2.07
C GLY A 10 11.81 -1.48 -1.63
N GLY A 11 10.58 -1.98 -1.79
CA GLY A 11 9.37 -1.34 -1.25
C GLY A 11 9.25 -1.47 0.27
N ILE A 12 8.23 -0.84 0.87
CA ILE A 12 8.04 -0.81 2.34
C ILE A 12 8.10 -2.19 3.00
N VAL A 13 7.51 -3.21 2.38
CA VAL A 13 7.51 -4.57 2.91
C VAL A 13 8.92 -5.16 2.90
N GLY A 14 9.68 -4.97 1.80
CA GLY A 14 11.03 -5.49 1.65
C GLY A 14 12.02 -4.82 2.59
N VAL A 15 12.03 -3.48 2.65
CA VAL A 15 12.95 -2.74 3.53
C VAL A 15 12.66 -3.03 5.00
N SER A 16 11.37 -3.16 5.39
CA SER A 16 10.99 -3.56 6.75
C SER A 16 11.41 -5.00 7.07
N THR A 17 11.23 -5.93 6.11
CA THR A 17 11.71 -7.32 6.28
C THR A 17 13.23 -7.37 6.46
N ALA A 18 13.96 -6.63 5.63
CA ALA A 18 15.43 -6.54 5.73
C ALA A 18 15.88 -5.97 7.07
N TRP A 19 15.21 -4.92 7.56
CA TRP A 19 15.45 -4.34 8.88
C TRP A 19 15.35 -5.38 10.00
N TYR A 20 14.23 -6.10 10.05
CA TYR A 20 14.00 -7.06 11.12
C TYR A 20 14.86 -8.33 11.00
N LEU A 21 15.23 -8.78 9.79
CA LEU A 21 16.16 -9.87 9.58
C LEU A 21 17.59 -9.48 10.03
N ALA A 22 18.04 -8.28 9.67
CA ALA A 22 19.36 -7.78 10.10
C ALA A 22 19.44 -7.68 11.63
N LYS A 23 18.39 -7.16 12.29
CA LYS A 23 18.31 -7.15 13.76
C LYS A 23 18.31 -8.53 14.42
N ARG A 24 18.01 -9.59 13.66
CA ARG A 24 18.10 -11.00 14.09
C ARG A 24 19.42 -11.66 13.72
N GLY A 25 20.37 -10.91 13.19
CA GLY A 25 21.73 -11.38 12.88
C GLY A 25 21.88 -12.07 11.53
N TYR A 26 20.88 -11.96 10.62
CA TYR A 26 21.02 -12.42 9.23
C TYR A 26 21.92 -11.47 8.43
N ARG A 27 22.71 -12.02 7.52
CA ARG A 27 23.36 -11.22 6.46
C ARG A 27 22.38 -10.99 5.33
N VAL A 28 21.89 -9.77 5.19
CA VAL A 28 20.80 -9.44 4.29
C VAL A 28 21.31 -8.68 3.08
N THR A 29 20.83 -9.06 1.89
CA THR A 29 20.98 -8.27 0.65
C THR A 29 19.58 -7.94 0.12
N VAL A 30 19.29 -6.65 -0.06
CA VAL A 30 18.08 -6.17 -0.73
C VAL A 30 18.40 -5.91 -2.20
N LEU A 31 17.58 -6.45 -3.09
CA LEU A 31 17.71 -6.27 -4.54
C LEU A 31 16.50 -5.49 -5.05
N GLU A 32 16.73 -4.29 -5.56
CA GLU A 32 15.69 -3.45 -6.17
C GLU A 32 15.95 -3.34 -7.68
N ARG A 33 14.89 -3.53 -8.47
CA ARG A 33 14.94 -3.46 -9.94
C ARG A 33 15.35 -2.07 -10.43
N ASP A 34 14.80 -1.04 -9.79
CA ASP A 34 15.01 0.35 -10.18
C ASP A 34 16.17 0.98 -9.39
N ALA A 35 16.55 2.20 -9.74
CA ALA A 35 17.50 2.97 -8.95
C ALA A 35 16.96 3.18 -7.53
N LEU A 36 17.85 3.13 -6.53
CA LEU A 36 17.46 3.33 -5.13
C LEU A 36 16.87 4.73 -4.93
N GLY A 37 15.75 4.80 -4.22
CA GLY A 37 15.03 6.04 -3.98
C GLY A 37 14.23 6.56 -5.17
N ALA A 38 14.23 5.88 -6.32
CA ALA A 38 13.39 6.24 -7.43
C ALA A 38 11.90 6.03 -7.09
N MET A 39 11.09 7.02 -7.41
CA MET A 39 9.63 6.84 -7.47
C MET A 39 9.29 6.18 -8.80
N SER A 40 9.53 4.88 -8.87
CA SER A 40 9.16 4.03 -9.99
C SER A 40 7.66 3.70 -9.98
N GLU A 41 7.22 2.76 -10.79
CA GLU A 41 5.84 2.20 -10.72
C GLU A 41 5.56 1.42 -9.42
N SER A 42 6.55 1.35 -8.50
CA SER A 42 6.40 0.77 -7.17
C SER A 42 5.32 1.48 -6.36
N ALA A 43 4.42 0.72 -5.77
CA ALA A 43 3.31 1.25 -5.01
C ALA A 43 3.72 2.03 -3.75
N SER A 44 4.93 1.82 -3.22
CA SER A 44 5.34 2.39 -1.92
C SER A 44 5.63 3.88 -2.00
N GLY A 45 6.64 4.31 -2.78
CA GLY A 45 7.03 5.73 -2.86
C GLY A 45 5.95 6.63 -3.48
N GLY A 46 5.15 6.09 -4.41
CA GLY A 46 4.03 6.78 -5.05
C GLY A 46 2.70 6.68 -4.30
N ASN A 47 2.65 6.05 -3.13
CA ASN A 47 1.44 5.93 -2.30
C ASN A 47 0.84 7.30 -1.95
N ALA A 48 -0.45 7.30 -1.59
CA ALA A 48 -1.14 8.51 -1.12
C ALA A 48 -0.48 9.14 0.11
N GLY A 49 0.09 8.33 1.00
CA GLY A 49 0.68 8.78 2.26
C GLY A 49 -0.23 8.59 3.47
N LEU A 50 -1.47 8.16 3.27
CA LEU A 50 -2.34 7.80 4.38
C LEU A 50 -1.96 6.42 4.94
N LEU A 51 -1.75 6.36 6.25
CA LEU A 51 -1.52 5.14 7.02
C LEU A 51 -2.83 4.81 7.75
N SER A 52 -3.82 4.39 6.97
CA SER A 52 -5.18 4.14 7.44
C SER A 52 -5.32 2.74 8.00
N ILE A 53 -5.53 2.60 9.31
CA ILE A 53 -5.65 1.30 9.96
C ILE A 53 -7.06 0.70 9.93
N GLY A 54 -8.10 1.50 9.75
CA GLY A 54 -9.50 1.09 9.67
C GLY A 54 -10.02 0.84 8.24
N HIS A 55 -9.13 0.59 7.29
CA HIS A 55 -9.55 0.43 5.90
C HIS A 55 -10.09 -0.98 5.64
N PHE A 56 -11.30 -1.05 5.09
CA PHE A 56 -11.89 -2.33 4.69
C PHE A 56 -11.16 -2.98 3.52
N PRO A 57 -11.07 -4.33 3.48
CA PRO A 57 -10.55 -5.03 2.31
C PRO A 57 -11.44 -4.80 1.08
N LEU A 58 -10.90 -4.99 -0.11
CA LEU A 58 -11.67 -4.86 -1.36
C LEU A 58 -12.85 -5.85 -1.43
N THR A 59 -12.73 -7.01 -0.78
CA THR A 59 -13.70 -8.11 -0.74
C THR A 59 -14.85 -7.85 0.24
N ARG A 60 -15.53 -6.69 0.11
CA ARG A 60 -16.74 -6.41 0.90
C ARG A 60 -17.96 -7.07 0.29
N PRO A 61 -19.01 -7.42 1.08
CA PRO A 61 -20.30 -7.81 0.56
C PRO A 61 -20.82 -6.83 -0.49
N GLY A 62 -21.29 -7.33 -1.63
CA GLY A 62 -21.75 -6.53 -2.75
C GLY A 62 -20.67 -5.85 -3.60
N ALA A 63 -19.36 -5.94 -3.25
CA ALA A 63 -18.30 -5.31 -4.01
C ALA A 63 -18.17 -5.86 -5.43
N SER A 64 -18.36 -7.17 -5.63
CA SER A 64 -18.35 -7.80 -6.95
C SER A 64 -19.43 -7.26 -7.88
N MET A 65 -20.66 -7.06 -7.37
CA MET A 65 -21.76 -6.49 -8.16
C MET A 65 -21.54 -5.01 -8.48
N ARG A 66 -21.03 -4.23 -7.52
CA ARG A 66 -20.65 -2.84 -7.77
C ARG A 66 -19.52 -2.76 -8.80
N GLY A 67 -18.51 -3.61 -8.66
CA GLY A 67 -17.40 -3.70 -9.60
C GLY A 67 -17.86 -4.04 -11.02
N LEU A 68 -18.78 -4.98 -11.16
CA LEU A 68 -19.38 -5.34 -12.47
C LEU A 68 -20.06 -4.14 -13.13
N ARG A 69 -20.82 -3.33 -12.38
CA ARG A 69 -21.44 -2.10 -12.92
C ARG A 69 -20.39 -1.06 -13.33
N TRP A 70 -19.30 -0.94 -12.57
CA TRP A 70 -18.25 0.06 -12.79
C TRP A 70 -17.29 -0.30 -13.93
N MET A 71 -17.11 -1.58 -14.24
CA MET A 71 -16.17 -1.98 -15.31
C MET A 71 -16.60 -1.51 -16.71
N PHE A 72 -17.83 -1.06 -16.90
CA PHE A 72 -18.31 -0.47 -18.16
C PHE A 72 -18.05 1.05 -18.28
N SER A 73 -17.56 1.69 -17.22
CA SER A 73 -17.27 3.14 -17.23
C SER A 73 -15.79 3.42 -16.95
N ARG A 74 -15.12 4.04 -17.91
CA ARG A 74 -13.70 4.43 -17.80
C ARG A 74 -13.44 5.46 -16.69
N THR A 75 -14.48 6.18 -16.28
CA THR A 75 -14.45 7.20 -15.22
C THR A 75 -15.05 6.74 -13.89
N ALA A 76 -15.37 5.45 -13.74
CA ALA A 76 -15.78 4.90 -12.45
C ALA A 76 -14.58 4.80 -11.49
N PRO A 77 -14.78 4.80 -10.16
CA PRO A 77 -13.71 4.63 -9.17
C PRO A 77 -12.87 3.38 -9.40
N LEU A 78 -13.53 2.26 -9.73
CA LEU A 78 -12.91 1.01 -10.18
C LEU A 78 -13.22 0.80 -11.66
N TYR A 79 -12.19 0.52 -12.45
CA TYR A 79 -12.31 0.13 -13.85
C TYR A 79 -11.50 -1.13 -14.12
N VAL A 80 -12.04 -2.06 -14.88
CA VAL A 80 -11.33 -3.25 -15.34
C VAL A 80 -11.15 -3.15 -16.85
N ARG A 81 -9.90 -3.13 -17.32
CA ARG A 81 -9.60 -3.11 -18.76
C ARG A 81 -10.11 -4.40 -19.42
N PRO A 82 -10.99 -4.32 -20.40
CA PRO A 82 -11.47 -5.50 -21.14
C PRO A 82 -10.30 -6.25 -21.77
N ARG A 83 -10.20 -7.54 -21.48
CA ARG A 83 -9.22 -8.45 -22.09
C ARG A 83 -9.67 -9.89 -21.94
N LEU A 84 -9.25 -10.74 -22.87
CA LEU A 84 -9.40 -12.19 -22.77
C LEU A 84 -8.20 -12.74 -22.00
N ASP A 85 -8.41 -13.00 -20.71
CA ASP A 85 -7.37 -13.41 -19.77
C ASP A 85 -7.97 -14.39 -18.76
N ALA A 86 -7.59 -15.66 -18.87
CA ALA A 86 -8.11 -16.71 -17.98
C ALA A 86 -7.71 -16.47 -16.50
N GLU A 87 -6.53 -15.87 -16.26
CA GLU A 87 -6.11 -15.52 -14.89
C GLU A 87 -7.00 -14.41 -14.29
N LEU A 88 -7.38 -13.40 -15.10
CA LEU A 88 -8.33 -12.38 -14.67
C LEU A 88 -9.69 -13.00 -14.35
N VAL A 89 -10.22 -13.86 -15.19
CA VAL A 89 -11.52 -14.53 -14.95
C VAL A 89 -11.46 -15.37 -13.67
N SER A 90 -10.42 -16.17 -13.50
CA SER A 90 -10.21 -16.96 -12.28
C SER A 90 -10.07 -16.07 -11.04
N TRP A 91 -9.34 -14.95 -11.14
CA TRP A 91 -9.21 -13.98 -10.06
C TRP A 91 -10.54 -13.32 -9.70
N MET A 92 -11.34 -12.89 -10.69
CA MET A 92 -12.65 -12.28 -10.50
C MET A 92 -13.64 -13.27 -9.85
N TRP A 93 -13.59 -14.54 -10.25
CA TRP A 93 -14.42 -15.57 -9.65
C TRP A 93 -14.06 -15.80 -8.18
N ASN A 94 -12.78 -15.98 -7.87
CA ASN A 94 -12.32 -16.10 -6.48
C ASN A 94 -12.64 -14.86 -5.66
N PHE A 95 -12.47 -13.66 -6.22
CA PHE A 95 -12.84 -12.40 -5.57
C PHE A 95 -14.33 -12.39 -5.22
N HIS A 96 -15.20 -12.82 -6.13
CA HIS A 96 -16.64 -12.91 -5.89
C HIS A 96 -16.98 -13.87 -4.73
N LEU A 97 -16.33 -15.03 -4.68
CA LEU A 97 -16.53 -16.01 -3.62
C LEU A 97 -16.12 -15.51 -2.23
N HIS A 98 -15.18 -14.56 -2.17
CA HIS A 98 -14.74 -13.94 -0.92
C HIS A 98 -15.52 -12.67 -0.52
N CYS A 99 -16.43 -12.16 -1.37
CA CYS A 99 -17.28 -11.01 -1.05
C CYS A 99 -18.44 -11.39 -0.11
N THR A 100 -18.14 -11.98 1.05
CA THR A 100 -19.11 -12.44 2.05
C THR A 100 -18.90 -11.76 3.40
N THR A 101 -19.96 -11.62 4.20
CA THR A 101 -19.87 -11.05 5.56
C THR A 101 -18.89 -11.84 6.43
N ARG A 102 -18.94 -13.17 6.39
CA ARG A 102 -18.05 -14.04 7.16
C ARG A 102 -16.56 -13.81 6.82
N HIS A 103 -16.24 -13.63 5.52
CA HIS A 103 -14.88 -13.34 5.10
C HIS A 103 -14.46 -11.94 5.53
N LEU A 104 -15.35 -10.95 5.41
CA LEU A 104 -15.11 -9.58 5.85
C LEU A 104 -14.77 -9.52 7.35
N GLU A 105 -15.60 -10.12 8.21
CA GLU A 105 -15.39 -10.13 9.67
C GLU A 105 -14.04 -10.73 10.05
N LYS A 106 -13.69 -11.89 9.48
CA LYS A 106 -12.38 -12.53 9.70
C LYS A 106 -11.22 -11.67 9.21
N SER A 107 -11.37 -11.08 8.02
CA SER A 107 -10.35 -10.20 7.43
C SER A 107 -10.14 -8.95 8.27
N MET A 108 -11.22 -8.34 8.78
CA MET A 108 -11.13 -7.14 9.62
C MET A 108 -10.45 -7.41 10.96
N ALA A 109 -10.69 -8.59 11.56
CA ALA A 109 -10.00 -8.98 12.80
C ALA A 109 -8.47 -9.06 12.59
N VAL A 110 -8.04 -9.68 11.48
CA VAL A 110 -6.60 -9.79 11.14
C VAL A 110 -6.00 -8.44 10.76
N LEU A 111 -6.65 -7.71 9.84
CA LEU A 111 -6.14 -6.42 9.34
C LEU A 111 -6.14 -5.35 10.44
N GLY A 112 -7.11 -5.38 11.36
CA GLY A 112 -7.17 -4.47 12.50
C GLY A 112 -5.98 -4.66 13.45
N ASP A 113 -5.74 -5.90 13.90
CA ASP A 113 -4.58 -6.23 14.74
C ASP A 113 -3.26 -5.83 14.07
N MET A 114 -3.12 -6.15 12.77
CA MET A 114 -1.95 -5.75 11.99
C MET A 114 -1.79 -4.22 11.96
N GLY A 115 -2.87 -3.47 11.75
CA GLY A 115 -2.84 -2.02 11.58
C GLY A 115 -2.30 -1.30 12.81
N PHE A 116 -2.87 -1.57 13.98
CA PHE A 116 -2.41 -0.97 15.25
C PHE A 116 -0.95 -1.32 15.56
N LYS A 117 -0.59 -2.60 15.45
CA LYS A 117 0.78 -3.06 15.68
C LYS A 117 1.77 -2.50 14.66
N SER A 118 1.31 -2.25 13.42
CA SER A 118 2.17 -1.73 12.35
C SER A 118 2.59 -0.29 12.57
N LEU A 119 1.66 0.59 12.96
CA LEU A 119 2.01 1.99 13.27
C LEU A 119 2.99 2.05 14.44
N ALA A 120 2.75 1.31 15.52
CA ALA A 120 3.68 1.25 16.65
C ALA A 120 5.08 0.73 16.23
N ALA A 121 5.13 -0.31 15.39
CA ALA A 121 6.40 -0.84 14.88
C ALA A 121 7.11 0.14 13.92
N LEU A 122 6.36 0.92 13.14
CA LEU A 122 6.90 1.95 12.26
C LEU A 122 7.51 3.10 13.07
N GLU A 123 6.82 3.57 14.10
CA GLU A 123 7.30 4.63 15.00
C GLU A 123 8.63 4.24 15.65
N VAL A 124 8.76 3.00 16.11
CA VAL A 124 10.03 2.47 16.66
C VAL A 124 11.15 2.51 15.62
N ILE A 125 10.89 2.09 14.38
CA ILE A 125 11.93 2.12 13.32
C ILE A 125 12.30 3.57 12.99
N MET A 126 11.32 4.46 12.88
CA MET A 126 11.59 5.88 12.57
C MET A 126 12.45 6.54 13.64
N GLU A 127 12.18 6.25 14.91
CA GLU A 127 12.97 6.74 16.04
C GLU A 127 14.40 6.17 16.00
N GLU A 128 14.56 4.83 15.91
CA GLU A 128 15.86 4.17 15.89
C GLU A 128 16.74 4.58 14.70
N ALA A 129 16.12 4.84 13.54
CA ALA A 129 16.82 5.20 12.31
C ALA A 129 16.84 6.71 12.05
N ASN A 130 16.29 7.53 12.95
CA ASN A 130 16.18 8.99 12.82
C ASN A 130 15.59 9.42 11.46
N ILE A 131 14.43 8.83 11.09
CA ILE A 131 13.78 9.07 9.80
C ILE A 131 12.83 10.25 9.88
N ALA A 132 13.14 11.32 9.14
CA ALA A 132 12.26 12.47 8.96
C ALA A 132 11.43 12.30 7.67
N CYS A 133 10.13 12.05 7.81
CA CYS A 133 9.22 11.84 6.68
C CYS A 133 7.87 12.58 6.82
N ASP A 134 7.84 13.68 7.57
CA ASP A 134 6.63 14.45 7.90
C ASP A 134 5.50 13.54 8.42
N TYR A 135 5.86 12.61 9.30
CA TYR A 135 4.91 11.69 9.93
C TYR A 135 4.07 12.44 10.96
N LYS A 136 2.74 12.27 10.88
CA LYS A 136 1.79 12.80 11.85
C LYS A 136 0.75 11.73 12.19
N ARG A 137 0.53 11.54 13.49
CA ARG A 137 -0.48 10.60 14.01
C ARG A 137 -1.70 11.36 14.51
N ASP A 138 -2.30 12.11 13.63
CA ASP A 138 -3.48 12.98 13.88
C ASP A 138 -4.76 12.46 13.20
N GLY A 139 -4.74 11.24 12.72
CA GLY A 139 -5.85 10.63 12.02
C GLY A 139 -5.93 11.03 10.54
N TRP A 140 -7.12 10.88 9.97
CA TRP A 140 -7.49 11.37 8.66
C TRP A 140 -8.98 11.68 8.60
N LEU A 141 -9.38 12.57 7.70
CA LEU A 141 -10.76 13.00 7.52
C LEU A 141 -11.40 12.30 6.32
N ASP A 142 -12.56 11.67 6.50
CA ASP A 142 -13.46 11.29 5.39
C ASP A 142 -14.39 12.47 5.14
N VAL A 143 -14.06 13.32 4.17
CA VAL A 143 -14.77 14.57 3.89
C VAL A 143 -15.88 14.31 2.89
N VAL A 144 -17.07 14.78 3.20
CA VAL A 144 -18.31 14.45 2.48
C VAL A 144 -18.95 15.70 1.91
N LEU A 145 -19.43 15.65 0.66
CA LEU A 145 -20.17 16.77 0.01
C LEU A 145 -21.68 16.70 0.26
N LYS A 146 -22.25 15.50 0.30
CA LYS A 146 -23.70 15.34 0.36
C LYS A 146 -24.14 14.91 1.76
N PRO A 147 -25.10 15.61 2.38
CA PRO A 147 -25.57 15.27 3.72
C PRO A 147 -26.02 13.81 3.89
N GLU A 148 -26.64 13.22 2.85
CA GLU A 148 -27.07 11.81 2.88
C GLU A 148 -25.89 10.84 2.95
N ASN A 149 -24.74 11.19 2.35
CA ASN A 149 -23.52 10.39 2.43
C ASN A 149 -22.81 10.54 3.77
N LEU A 150 -22.98 11.66 4.47
CA LEU A 150 -22.38 11.86 5.80
C LEU A 150 -22.97 10.86 6.81
N ALA A 151 -24.28 10.62 6.77
CA ALA A 151 -24.91 9.60 7.60
C ALA A 151 -24.42 8.19 7.26
N ALA A 152 -24.18 7.90 5.98
CA ALA A 152 -23.64 6.61 5.55
C ALA A 152 -22.18 6.43 5.99
N ALA A 153 -21.35 7.47 5.87
CA ALA A 153 -19.95 7.48 6.34
C ALA A 153 -19.87 7.29 7.87
N GLU A 154 -20.79 7.94 8.62
CA GLU A 154 -20.92 7.75 10.07
C GLU A 154 -21.28 6.31 10.42
N ALA A 155 -22.25 5.71 9.74
CA ALA A 155 -22.63 4.32 9.96
C ALA A 155 -21.46 3.35 9.64
N GLU A 156 -20.67 3.63 8.60
CA GLU A 156 -19.46 2.87 8.28
C GLU A 156 -18.42 3.01 9.41
N ALA A 157 -18.12 4.21 9.88
CA ALA A 157 -17.19 4.47 10.98
C ALA A 157 -17.66 3.78 12.29
N ARG A 158 -18.94 3.86 12.62
CA ARG A 158 -19.54 3.19 13.78
C ARG A 158 -19.38 1.67 13.71
N SER A 159 -19.46 1.07 12.52
CA SER A 159 -19.24 -0.37 12.34
C SER A 159 -17.80 -0.82 12.64
N LEU A 160 -16.84 0.13 12.67
CA LEU A 160 -15.45 -0.13 13.00
C LEU A 160 -15.17 -0.10 14.53
N GLU A 161 -16.07 0.43 15.34
CA GLU A 161 -15.90 0.47 16.81
C GLU A 161 -15.68 -0.91 17.42
N GLN A 162 -16.36 -1.94 16.89
CA GLN A 162 -16.21 -3.33 17.32
C GLN A 162 -14.77 -3.87 17.16
N TYR A 163 -13.95 -3.23 16.30
CA TYR A 163 -12.53 -3.55 16.09
C TYR A 163 -11.59 -2.59 16.83
N GLY A 164 -12.13 -1.73 17.70
CA GLY A 164 -11.38 -0.80 18.54
C GLY A 164 -11.00 0.53 17.90
N TYR A 165 -11.55 0.85 16.72
CA TYR A 165 -11.28 2.12 16.04
C TYR A 165 -12.06 3.28 16.67
N LYS A 166 -11.40 4.43 16.79
CA LYS A 166 -11.98 5.67 17.32
C LYS A 166 -12.23 6.64 16.17
N TRP A 167 -13.40 7.24 16.20
CA TRP A 167 -13.82 8.22 15.22
C TRP A 167 -14.62 9.35 15.87
N GLU A 168 -14.82 10.43 15.13
CA GLU A 168 -15.63 11.58 15.54
C GLU A 168 -16.26 12.21 14.30
N ARG A 169 -17.52 12.59 14.40
CA ARG A 169 -18.20 13.38 13.38
C ARG A 169 -17.85 14.85 13.57
N ILE A 170 -17.50 15.53 12.47
CA ILE A 170 -17.23 16.95 12.40
C ILE A 170 -18.31 17.61 11.54
N GLU A 171 -19.07 18.52 12.12
CA GLU A 171 -20.10 19.24 11.39
C GLU A 171 -19.47 20.30 10.46
N LYS A 172 -20.23 20.70 9.44
CA LYS A 172 -19.78 21.61 8.39
C LYS A 172 -19.14 22.90 8.94
N GLU A 173 -19.81 23.59 9.84
CA GLU A 173 -19.36 24.87 10.40
C GLU A 173 -18.05 24.71 11.15
N GLN A 174 -17.90 23.63 11.88
CA GLN A 174 -16.67 23.30 12.61
C GLN A 174 -15.55 22.98 11.63
N LEU A 175 -15.82 22.18 10.58
CA LEU A 175 -14.85 21.79 9.56
C LEU A 175 -14.29 23.03 8.81
N LEU A 176 -15.17 23.92 8.34
CA LEU A 176 -14.79 25.15 7.64
C LEU A 176 -14.01 26.13 8.51
N LYS A 177 -14.30 26.16 9.83
CA LYS A 177 -13.56 26.97 10.79
C LYS A 177 -12.17 26.41 11.08
N GLN A 178 -12.05 25.09 11.17
CA GLN A 178 -10.78 24.42 11.47
C GLN A 178 -9.83 24.45 10.28
N ASP A 179 -10.36 24.33 9.08
CA ASP A 179 -9.56 24.17 7.87
C ASP A 179 -10.18 24.95 6.69
N PRO A 180 -9.72 26.20 6.46
CA PRO A 180 -10.30 27.10 5.45
C PRO A 180 -9.96 26.69 4.02
N CYS A 181 -9.28 25.57 3.81
CA CYS A 181 -9.01 25.02 2.48
C CYS A 181 -10.25 24.42 1.80
N PHE A 182 -11.32 24.16 2.55
CA PHE A 182 -12.51 23.51 2.00
C PHE A 182 -13.45 24.47 1.30
N THR A 183 -14.08 24.00 0.20
CA THR A 183 -15.18 24.71 -0.43
C THR A 183 -16.42 24.75 0.48
N PRO A 184 -17.31 25.75 0.35
CA PRO A 184 -18.57 25.80 1.10
C PRO A 184 -19.55 24.66 0.80
N GLN A 185 -19.26 23.82 -0.19
CA GLN A 185 -20.09 22.68 -0.59
C GLN A 185 -19.95 21.47 0.31
N VAL A 186 -18.89 21.39 1.15
CA VAL A 186 -18.71 20.26 2.08
C VAL A 186 -19.87 20.20 3.07
N ALA A 187 -20.35 18.98 3.36
CA ALA A 187 -21.43 18.74 4.31
C ALA A 187 -20.91 18.45 5.74
N GLY A 188 -19.63 18.03 5.84
CA GLY A 188 -18.97 17.65 7.08
C GLY A 188 -17.92 16.59 6.84
N ALA A 189 -17.42 15.99 7.90
CA ALA A 189 -16.43 14.93 7.82
C ALA A 189 -16.58 13.90 8.94
N ILE A 190 -16.01 12.71 8.73
CA ILE A 190 -15.74 11.73 9.78
C ILE A 190 -14.23 11.72 10.03
N HIS A 191 -13.81 11.99 11.25
CA HIS A 191 -12.40 11.96 11.66
C HIS A 191 -12.05 10.58 12.21
N MET A 192 -11.21 9.85 11.51
CA MET A 192 -10.67 8.53 11.92
C MET A 192 -9.39 8.73 12.72
N LYS A 193 -9.49 8.74 14.07
CA LYS A 193 -8.45 9.25 14.98
C LYS A 193 -7.19 8.40 15.10
N ASP A 194 -7.29 7.09 14.93
CA ASP A 194 -6.19 6.16 15.23
C ASP A 194 -5.18 5.99 14.09
N SER A 195 -5.35 6.70 13.00
CA SER A 195 -4.54 6.62 11.79
C SER A 195 -3.44 7.69 11.76
N ALA A 196 -2.61 7.65 10.72
CA ALA A 196 -1.52 8.59 10.52
C ALA A 196 -1.38 8.96 9.05
N HIS A 197 -0.52 9.94 8.75
CA HIS A 197 -0.06 10.20 7.39
C HIS A 197 1.42 10.59 7.38
N CYS A 198 2.05 10.48 6.21
CA CYS A 198 3.46 10.84 6.03
C CYS A 198 3.76 11.16 4.56
N ALA A 199 5.00 11.60 4.28
CA ALA A 199 5.56 11.66 2.94
C ALA A 199 6.18 10.28 2.57
N PRO A 200 5.50 9.42 1.78
CA PRO A 200 5.90 8.03 1.57
C PRO A 200 7.28 7.88 0.95
N HIS A 201 7.63 8.76 0.01
CA HIS A 201 8.94 8.74 -0.65
C HIS A 201 10.08 9.06 0.32
N LEU A 202 9.87 9.97 1.30
CA LEU A 202 10.85 10.26 2.34
C LEU A 202 10.98 9.09 3.32
N LEU A 203 9.86 8.46 3.68
CA LEU A 203 9.88 7.27 4.55
C LEU A 203 10.67 6.13 3.91
N ILE A 204 10.43 5.80 2.64
CA ILE A 204 11.14 4.74 1.94
C ILE A 204 12.63 5.08 1.79
N ALA A 205 12.94 6.32 1.40
CA ALA A 205 14.33 6.77 1.27
C ALA A 205 15.07 6.69 2.61
N GLY A 206 14.44 7.13 3.69
CA GLY A 206 15.02 7.04 5.04
C GLY A 206 15.29 5.60 5.49
N LEU A 207 14.33 4.69 5.26
CA LEU A 207 14.51 3.27 5.55
C LEU A 207 15.66 2.66 4.74
N VAL A 208 15.69 2.89 3.42
CA VAL A 208 16.77 2.41 2.54
C VAL A 208 18.13 2.95 3.00
N HIS A 209 18.21 4.22 3.39
CA HIS A 209 19.44 4.85 3.87
C HIS A 209 19.92 4.28 5.22
N ALA A 210 19.00 3.87 6.08
CA ALA A 210 19.34 3.33 7.40
C ALA A 210 19.81 1.86 7.36
N LEU A 211 19.41 1.07 6.36
CA LEU A 211 19.74 -0.35 6.26
C LEU A 211 21.25 -0.66 6.30
N PRO A 212 22.16 0.09 5.62
CA PRO A 212 23.60 -0.14 5.69
C PRO A 212 24.17 -0.06 7.11
N ASN A 213 23.60 0.75 8.00
CA ASN A 213 24.03 0.86 9.39
C ASN A 213 23.79 -0.44 10.18
N LEU A 214 22.90 -1.32 9.67
CA LEU A 214 22.65 -2.66 10.20
C LEU A 214 23.45 -3.76 9.44
N GLY A 215 24.38 -3.38 8.58
CA GLY A 215 25.16 -4.31 7.75
C GLY A 215 24.39 -4.90 6.57
N VAL A 216 23.24 -4.33 6.19
CA VAL A 216 22.46 -4.75 5.02
C VAL A 216 23.09 -4.19 3.75
N VAL A 217 23.30 -5.03 2.75
CA VAL A 217 23.68 -4.61 1.41
C VAL A 217 22.42 -4.25 0.63
N VAL A 218 22.32 -3.02 0.13
CA VAL A 218 21.20 -2.58 -0.71
C VAL A 218 21.69 -2.31 -2.12
N ARG A 219 21.09 -2.98 -3.11
CA ARG A 219 21.49 -2.89 -4.52
C ARG A 219 20.30 -2.43 -5.36
N GLY A 220 20.40 -1.24 -5.95
CA GLY A 220 19.52 -0.76 -7.01
C GLY A 220 19.99 -1.26 -8.37
N ASN A 221 19.14 -1.12 -9.40
CA ASN A 221 19.37 -1.63 -10.76
C ASN A 221 19.76 -3.13 -10.77
N ALA A 222 19.18 -3.90 -9.84
CA ALA A 222 19.47 -5.31 -9.60
C ALA A 222 18.20 -6.15 -9.77
N GLU A 223 17.69 -6.19 -11.00
CA GLU A 223 16.46 -6.91 -11.32
C GLU A 223 16.67 -8.42 -11.26
N VAL A 224 15.86 -9.08 -10.44
CA VAL A 224 15.83 -10.54 -10.35
C VAL A 224 15.00 -11.11 -11.49
N ARG A 225 15.63 -11.94 -12.33
CA ARG A 225 15.00 -12.61 -13.46
C ARG A 225 14.36 -13.94 -13.06
N MET A 226 15.01 -14.72 -12.19
CA MET A 226 14.53 -16.04 -11.79
C MET A 226 15.13 -16.48 -10.45
N LEU A 227 14.47 -17.43 -9.81
CA LEU A 227 14.95 -18.09 -8.60
C LEU A 227 15.90 -19.24 -8.97
N LYS A 228 16.98 -19.39 -8.17
CA LYS A 228 17.86 -20.56 -8.23
C LYS A 228 17.29 -21.68 -7.37
N ILE A 229 16.89 -22.78 -8.00
CA ILE A 229 16.29 -23.94 -7.34
C ILE A 229 17.23 -25.13 -7.45
N GLY A 230 17.61 -25.70 -6.31
CA GLY A 230 18.43 -26.89 -6.23
C GLY A 230 17.66 -28.18 -6.57
N ARG A 231 18.40 -29.29 -6.72
CA ARG A 231 17.81 -30.60 -7.05
C ARG A 231 16.78 -31.09 -6.02
N SER A 232 16.91 -30.71 -4.76
CA SER A 232 15.95 -31.01 -3.69
C SER A 232 14.67 -30.16 -3.75
N GLY A 233 14.54 -29.25 -4.70
CA GLY A 233 13.44 -28.27 -4.76
C GLY A 233 13.62 -27.06 -3.84
N ARG A 234 14.71 -26.98 -3.07
CA ARG A 234 15.03 -25.84 -2.21
C ARG A 234 15.46 -24.64 -3.06
N VAL A 235 14.99 -23.47 -2.71
CA VAL A 235 15.49 -22.18 -3.25
C VAL A 235 16.82 -21.85 -2.55
N MET A 236 17.85 -21.54 -3.35
CA MET A 236 19.23 -21.33 -2.89
C MET A 236 19.81 -20.00 -3.38
N GLY A 237 19.00 -19.11 -3.92
CA GLY A 237 19.43 -17.83 -4.44
C GLY A 237 18.61 -17.33 -5.61
N VAL A 238 19.19 -16.42 -6.36
CA VAL A 238 18.55 -15.75 -7.51
C VAL A 238 19.54 -15.54 -8.65
N HIS A 239 19.00 -15.40 -9.87
CA HIS A 239 19.73 -14.92 -11.05
C HIS A 239 19.21 -13.52 -11.42
N LEU A 240 20.11 -12.58 -11.62
CA LEU A 240 19.79 -11.25 -12.09
C LEU A 240 19.67 -11.20 -13.61
N THR A 241 19.02 -10.16 -14.12
CA THR A 241 18.96 -9.86 -15.57
C THR A 241 20.34 -9.56 -16.16
N SER A 242 21.30 -9.10 -15.33
CA SER A 242 22.70 -8.90 -15.72
C SER A 242 23.47 -10.20 -16.00
N GLY A 243 22.91 -11.36 -15.65
CA GLY A 243 23.61 -12.65 -15.70
C GLY A 243 24.32 -13.04 -14.40
N GLU A 244 24.40 -12.13 -13.42
CA GLU A 244 24.98 -12.43 -12.11
C GLU A 244 24.11 -13.41 -11.34
N GLU A 245 24.78 -14.34 -10.64
CA GLU A 245 24.14 -15.31 -9.76
C GLU A 245 24.47 -14.99 -8.29
N LEU A 246 23.46 -14.91 -7.45
CA LEU A 246 23.59 -14.67 -6.02
C LEU A 246 23.04 -15.84 -5.22
N HIS A 247 23.83 -16.32 -4.26
CA HIS A 247 23.45 -17.42 -3.37
C HIS A 247 22.94 -16.89 -2.04
N ALA A 248 21.93 -17.54 -1.47
CA ALA A 248 21.44 -17.31 -0.10
C ALA A 248 20.73 -18.54 0.44
N ASP A 249 20.71 -18.69 1.77
CA ASP A 249 19.95 -19.73 2.47
C ASP A 249 18.44 -19.49 2.38
N ILE A 250 18.06 -18.20 2.25
CA ILE A 250 16.68 -17.70 2.26
C ILE A 250 16.50 -16.66 1.15
N VAL A 251 15.40 -16.79 0.41
CA VAL A 251 14.94 -15.78 -0.56
C VAL A 251 13.53 -15.33 -0.17
N VAL A 252 13.34 -14.01 -0.07
CA VAL A 252 12.05 -13.40 0.29
C VAL A 252 11.53 -12.59 -0.90
N LEU A 253 10.35 -12.94 -1.41
CA LEU A 253 9.68 -12.19 -2.47
C LEU A 253 8.79 -11.08 -1.89
N THR A 254 9.22 -9.84 -2.07
CA THR A 254 8.52 -8.61 -1.66
C THR A 254 8.36 -7.62 -2.81
N ALA A 255 8.44 -8.12 -4.05
CA ALA A 255 8.43 -7.34 -5.28
C ALA A 255 7.01 -6.87 -5.71
N GLY A 256 6.07 -6.74 -4.76
CA GLY A 256 4.71 -6.30 -5.06
C GLY A 256 4.03 -7.18 -6.11
N ILE A 257 3.46 -6.57 -7.15
CA ILE A 257 2.76 -7.31 -8.22
C ILE A 257 3.69 -8.26 -8.99
N TRP A 258 4.97 -7.97 -9.08
CA TRP A 258 5.96 -8.80 -9.80
C TRP A 258 6.34 -10.06 -9.01
N SER A 259 5.96 -10.18 -7.73
CA SER A 259 6.20 -11.38 -6.91
C SER A 259 5.52 -12.62 -7.48
N ASP A 260 4.33 -12.50 -8.08
CA ASP A 260 3.61 -13.65 -8.68
C ASP A 260 4.38 -14.25 -9.88
N ALA A 261 4.94 -13.40 -10.74
CA ALA A 261 5.74 -13.86 -11.87
C ALA A 261 6.98 -14.65 -11.42
N LEU A 262 7.68 -14.16 -10.38
CA LEU A 262 8.83 -14.87 -9.80
C LEU A 262 8.42 -16.16 -9.08
N ALA A 263 7.30 -16.15 -8.36
CA ALA A 263 6.76 -17.32 -7.69
C ALA A 263 6.32 -18.41 -8.68
N LYS A 264 5.70 -18.04 -9.81
CA LYS A 264 5.31 -18.98 -10.88
C LYS A 264 6.49 -19.74 -11.45
N ILE A 265 7.67 -19.13 -11.59
CA ILE A 265 8.90 -19.80 -12.02
C ILE A 265 9.27 -20.92 -11.02
N ALA A 266 8.99 -20.74 -9.74
CA ALA A 266 9.18 -21.76 -8.71
C ALA A 266 8.01 -22.76 -8.62
N GLY A 267 7.02 -22.68 -9.50
CA GLY A 267 5.82 -23.51 -9.49
C GLY A 267 4.89 -23.19 -8.30
N VAL A 268 4.91 -21.97 -7.84
CA VAL A 268 4.06 -21.40 -6.77
C VAL A 268 3.14 -20.37 -7.39
N ARG A 269 1.87 -20.37 -7.03
CA ARG A 269 0.88 -19.42 -7.55
C ARG A 269 0.39 -18.50 -6.43
N ILE A 270 0.41 -17.20 -6.70
CA ILE A 270 -0.18 -16.17 -5.83
C ILE A 270 -1.14 -15.38 -6.72
N PRO A 271 -2.46 -15.67 -6.70
CA PRO A 271 -3.40 -15.06 -7.63
C PRO A 271 -3.57 -13.58 -7.35
N MET A 272 -2.84 -12.75 -8.08
CA MET A 272 -2.89 -11.29 -7.97
C MET A 272 -3.26 -10.64 -9.30
N GLN A 273 -3.93 -9.49 -9.20
CA GLN A 273 -4.13 -8.57 -10.32
C GLN A 273 -3.49 -7.23 -10.03
N ALA A 274 -2.88 -6.65 -11.05
CA ALA A 274 -2.31 -5.31 -10.98
C ALA A 274 -3.44 -4.27 -11.01
N ALA A 275 -3.59 -3.53 -9.92
CA ALA A 275 -4.53 -2.43 -9.83
C ALA A 275 -3.78 -1.08 -9.86
N ARG A 276 -3.76 -0.43 -11.03
CA ARG A 276 -3.08 0.84 -11.20
C ARG A 276 -3.83 1.96 -10.47
N GLY A 277 -3.08 2.74 -9.72
CA GLY A 277 -3.49 4.01 -9.17
C GLY A 277 -2.68 5.15 -9.75
N TYR A 278 -3.19 6.36 -9.61
CA TYR A 278 -2.55 7.58 -10.08
C TYR A 278 -2.42 8.56 -8.95
N HIS A 279 -1.40 9.45 -9.00
CA HIS A 279 -1.37 10.64 -8.17
C HIS A 279 -0.95 11.88 -8.96
N LEU A 280 -1.44 13.03 -8.47
CA LEU A 280 -0.96 14.37 -8.79
C LEU A 280 -0.29 14.95 -7.57
N GLN A 281 0.85 15.61 -7.75
CA GLN A 281 1.58 16.29 -6.68
C GLN A 281 1.71 17.77 -7.03
N PHE A 282 1.39 18.64 -6.09
CA PHE A 282 1.40 20.09 -6.25
C PHE A 282 2.36 20.70 -5.25
N LYS A 283 3.02 21.80 -5.64
CA LYS A 283 3.73 22.66 -4.71
C LYS A 283 2.73 23.65 -4.07
N TYR A 284 2.91 23.94 -2.77
CA TYR A 284 1.90 24.65 -1.99
C TYR A 284 2.51 25.26 -0.72
N PRO A 285 2.06 26.40 -0.13
CA PRO A 285 1.11 27.32 -0.73
C PRO A 285 1.72 28.19 -1.83
N THR A 286 0.84 28.79 -2.60
CA THR A 286 1.18 29.91 -3.48
C THR A 286 0.41 31.15 -3.03
N GLN A 287 0.73 32.33 -3.59
CA GLN A 287 -0.04 33.56 -3.31
C GLN A 287 -1.53 33.41 -3.68
N ASP A 288 -1.81 32.54 -4.66
CA ASP A 288 -3.17 32.32 -5.19
C ASP A 288 -4.00 31.33 -4.34
N VAL A 289 -3.34 30.49 -3.54
CA VAL A 289 -3.97 29.44 -2.72
C VAL A 289 -3.32 29.39 -1.34
N PRO A 290 -3.81 30.21 -0.39
CA PRO A 290 -3.12 30.44 0.88
C PRO A 290 -3.29 29.31 1.90
N ALA A 291 -4.38 28.53 1.81
CA ALA A 291 -4.70 27.51 2.83
C ALA A 291 -4.35 26.10 2.34
N ILE A 292 -3.60 25.33 3.13
CA ILE A 292 -3.38 23.89 2.92
C ILE A 292 -4.18 23.08 3.94
N PRO A 293 -4.61 21.85 3.55
CA PRO A 293 -5.16 20.93 4.53
C PRO A 293 -4.20 20.74 5.71
N SER A 294 -4.73 20.71 6.92
CA SER A 294 -3.94 20.52 8.14
C SER A 294 -3.56 19.06 8.33
N THR A 295 -4.42 18.13 7.88
CA THR A 295 -4.25 16.68 8.01
C THR A 295 -4.59 15.93 6.70
N GLY A 296 -4.25 14.66 6.65
CA GLY A 296 -4.60 13.78 5.53
C GLY A 296 -6.11 13.54 5.46
N MET A 297 -6.64 13.32 4.25
CA MET A 297 -8.08 13.09 4.07
C MET A 297 -8.39 12.18 2.88
N VAL A 298 -9.62 11.67 2.86
CA VAL A 298 -10.26 11.05 1.71
C VAL A 298 -11.45 11.91 1.31
N LEU A 299 -11.56 12.22 0.04
CA LEU A 299 -12.70 12.92 -0.55
C LEU A 299 -13.74 11.86 -0.94
N HIS A 300 -14.75 11.70 -0.10
CA HIS A 300 -15.65 10.55 -0.05
C HIS A 300 -16.24 10.18 -1.42
N GLU A 301 -16.96 11.09 -2.05
CA GLU A 301 -17.66 10.82 -3.32
C GLU A 301 -16.70 10.67 -4.52
N SER A 302 -15.50 11.23 -4.39
CA SER A 302 -14.48 11.21 -5.45
C SER A 302 -13.49 10.06 -5.34
N PHE A 303 -13.44 9.36 -4.18
CA PHE A 303 -12.44 8.33 -3.88
C PHE A 303 -11.00 8.80 -4.09
N VAL A 304 -10.73 10.06 -3.72
CA VAL A 304 -9.42 10.69 -3.83
C VAL A 304 -8.86 10.91 -2.42
N ALA A 305 -7.71 10.32 -2.16
CA ALA A 305 -6.93 10.62 -0.96
C ALA A 305 -6.10 11.88 -1.18
N VAL A 306 -6.08 12.76 -0.19
CA VAL A 306 -5.32 14.00 -0.21
C VAL A 306 -4.39 14.00 0.99
N THR A 307 -3.09 14.26 0.78
CA THR A 307 -2.12 14.29 1.86
C THR A 307 -1.24 15.54 1.73
N PRO A 308 -1.26 16.43 2.73
CA PRO A 308 -0.27 17.50 2.87
C PRO A 308 1.06 16.90 3.32
N MET A 309 2.18 17.40 2.78
CA MET A 309 3.52 16.93 3.10
C MET A 309 4.49 18.10 3.19
N LYS A 310 5.37 18.08 4.20
CA LYS A 310 6.55 18.95 4.24
C LYS A 310 7.75 18.23 3.69
N THR A 311 8.41 18.84 2.71
CA THR A 311 9.62 18.32 2.09
C THR A 311 10.74 19.34 2.18
N ALA A 312 11.96 18.96 1.84
CA ALA A 312 13.09 19.91 1.79
C ALA A 312 12.87 21.05 0.79
N THR A 313 12.02 20.85 -0.22
CA THR A 313 11.68 21.85 -1.25
C THR A 313 10.47 22.71 -0.92
N GLY A 314 9.87 22.52 0.26
CA GLY A 314 8.70 23.25 0.75
C GLY A 314 7.49 22.35 0.98
N ASN A 315 6.32 22.95 1.13
CA ASN A 315 5.09 22.20 1.32
C ASN A 315 4.56 21.68 -0.02
N GLU A 316 4.07 20.45 0.01
CA GLU A 316 3.49 19.77 -1.15
C GLU A 316 2.13 19.18 -0.79
N LEU A 317 1.26 19.07 -1.78
CA LEU A 317 -0.04 18.42 -1.66
C LEU A 317 -0.10 17.27 -2.67
N ARG A 318 -0.46 16.07 -2.21
CA ARG A 318 -0.64 14.92 -3.07
C ARG A 318 -2.12 14.52 -3.13
N LEU A 319 -2.65 14.43 -4.35
CA LEU A 319 -3.95 13.85 -4.64
C LEU A 319 -3.72 12.47 -5.26
N ALA A 320 -4.20 11.42 -4.64
CA ALA A 320 -4.02 10.05 -5.13
C ALA A 320 -5.34 9.30 -5.12
N GLY A 321 -5.59 8.49 -6.15
CA GLY A 321 -6.85 7.78 -6.22
C GLY A 321 -6.97 6.86 -7.41
N THR A 322 -8.20 6.51 -7.71
CA THR A 322 -8.64 5.62 -8.77
C THR A 322 -8.05 4.20 -8.67
N LEU A 323 -8.73 3.24 -9.26
CA LEU A 323 -8.30 1.85 -9.28
C LEU A 323 -8.63 1.27 -10.67
N GLU A 324 -7.59 0.94 -11.42
CA GLU A 324 -7.67 0.39 -12.77
C GLU A 324 -7.01 -0.99 -12.79
N ILE A 325 -7.80 -2.05 -12.88
CA ILE A 325 -7.29 -3.41 -13.05
C ILE A 325 -6.93 -3.62 -14.53
N GLY A 326 -5.65 -3.84 -14.79
CA GLY A 326 -5.12 -3.97 -16.14
C GLY A 326 -3.77 -4.66 -16.18
N PRO A 327 -3.24 -4.96 -17.37
CA PRO A 327 -1.91 -5.53 -17.50
C PRO A 327 -0.83 -4.53 -17.06
N VAL A 328 0.25 -5.05 -16.49
CA VAL A 328 1.46 -4.26 -16.21
C VAL A 328 2.01 -3.73 -17.54
N GLY A 329 2.50 -2.48 -17.53
CA GLY A 329 3.02 -1.84 -18.74
C GLY A 329 1.96 -1.21 -19.68
N ALA A 330 0.65 -1.35 -19.37
CA ALA A 330 -0.38 -0.69 -20.16
C ALA A 330 -0.21 0.84 -20.19
N SER A 331 -0.66 1.51 -21.24
CA SER A 331 -0.64 2.99 -21.34
C SER A 331 -1.47 3.67 -20.26
N TRP A 332 -1.09 4.87 -19.85
CA TRP A 332 -1.85 5.67 -18.88
C TRP A 332 -3.21 6.10 -19.47
N MET A 333 -4.23 6.10 -18.61
CA MET A 333 -5.53 6.65 -18.94
C MET A 333 -5.62 8.10 -18.42
N ARG A 334 -5.52 9.07 -19.34
CA ARG A 334 -5.53 10.50 -18.99
C ARG A 334 -6.83 10.95 -18.32
N GLU A 335 -7.93 10.32 -18.68
CA GLU A 335 -9.24 10.55 -18.06
C GLU A 335 -9.20 10.26 -16.55
N ARG A 336 -8.42 9.27 -16.11
CA ARG A 336 -8.29 8.92 -14.71
C ARG A 336 -7.42 9.91 -13.93
N VAL A 337 -6.41 10.47 -14.57
CA VAL A 337 -5.64 11.59 -14.01
C VAL A 337 -6.53 12.83 -13.84
N ALA A 338 -7.34 13.15 -14.85
CA ALA A 338 -8.27 14.27 -14.79
C ALA A 338 -9.34 14.11 -13.69
N MET A 339 -9.76 12.87 -13.38
CA MET A 339 -10.68 12.59 -12.27
C MET A 339 -10.13 13.05 -10.92
N LEU A 340 -8.81 12.94 -10.68
CA LEU A 340 -8.20 13.37 -9.42
C LEU A 340 -8.36 14.89 -9.24
N LEU A 341 -8.05 15.66 -10.28
CA LEU A 341 -8.18 17.10 -10.24
C LEU A 341 -9.65 17.54 -10.11
N LYS A 342 -10.54 16.93 -10.91
CA LYS A 342 -11.98 17.21 -10.82
C LYS A 342 -12.52 16.88 -9.42
N GLY A 343 -12.10 15.73 -8.85
CA GLY A 343 -12.47 15.33 -7.50
C GLY A 343 -11.96 16.33 -6.47
N GLY A 344 -10.68 16.69 -6.53
CA GLY A 344 -10.07 17.66 -5.61
C GLY A 344 -10.76 19.02 -5.64
N ASN A 345 -11.04 19.56 -6.83
CA ASN A 345 -11.68 20.88 -6.99
C ASN A 345 -13.11 20.98 -6.42
N ALA A 346 -13.78 19.84 -6.26
CA ALA A 346 -15.11 19.85 -5.65
C ALA A 346 -15.05 20.11 -4.14
N TYR A 347 -13.91 19.86 -3.50
CA TYR A 347 -13.74 19.95 -2.04
C TYR A 347 -12.78 21.04 -1.59
N LEU A 348 -11.75 21.35 -2.43
CA LEU A 348 -10.64 22.21 -2.05
C LEU A 348 -10.66 23.52 -2.84
N GLU A 349 -10.61 24.65 -2.13
CA GLU A 349 -10.59 25.98 -2.73
C GLU A 349 -9.28 26.23 -3.49
N GLY A 350 -9.41 26.75 -4.71
CA GLY A 350 -8.28 27.24 -5.50
C GLY A 350 -7.34 26.18 -6.07
N LEU A 351 -7.63 24.89 -5.90
CA LEU A 351 -6.80 23.80 -6.43
C LEU A 351 -6.69 23.86 -7.97
N ASP A 352 -7.73 24.36 -8.66
CA ASP A 352 -7.77 24.58 -10.12
C ASP A 352 -6.74 25.60 -10.61
N ARG A 353 -6.25 26.48 -9.74
CA ARG A 353 -5.20 27.47 -10.04
C ARG A 353 -3.80 26.89 -9.99
N LEU A 354 -3.64 25.70 -9.37
CA LEU A 354 -2.35 25.04 -9.22
C LEU A 354 -2.03 24.17 -10.44
N LYS A 355 -0.75 24.17 -10.83
CA LYS A 355 -0.23 23.23 -11.84
C LYS A 355 0.41 22.06 -11.14
N PRO A 356 0.15 20.82 -11.57
CA PRO A 356 0.84 19.65 -11.03
C PRO A 356 2.35 19.76 -11.22
N LEU A 357 3.10 19.61 -10.13
CA LEU A 357 4.55 19.48 -10.15
C LEU A 357 4.97 18.13 -10.73
N LYS A 358 4.19 17.09 -10.44
CA LYS A 358 4.45 15.71 -10.83
C LYS A 358 3.16 14.93 -11.01
N GLU A 359 3.16 14.07 -12.03
CA GLU A 359 2.18 13.00 -12.23
C GLU A 359 2.86 11.65 -12.03
N TRP A 360 2.14 10.69 -11.49
CA TRP A 360 2.66 9.35 -11.26
C TRP A 360 1.54 8.31 -11.38
N ALA A 361 1.94 7.11 -11.79
CA ALA A 361 1.10 5.93 -11.74
C ALA A 361 1.91 4.72 -11.28
N GLY A 362 1.26 3.82 -10.54
CA GLY A 362 1.89 2.59 -10.06
C GLY A 362 0.88 1.52 -9.74
N TYR A 363 1.37 0.31 -9.47
CA TYR A 363 0.55 -0.88 -9.35
C TYR A 363 0.38 -1.34 -7.91
N ARG A 364 -0.87 -1.48 -7.46
CA ARG A 364 -1.24 -2.15 -6.22
C ARG A 364 -1.37 -3.65 -6.50
N PRO A 365 -0.69 -4.52 -5.73
CA PRO A 365 -0.82 -5.97 -5.86
C PRO A 365 -2.10 -6.45 -5.15
N CYS A 366 -3.14 -6.77 -5.90
CA CYS A 366 -4.43 -7.17 -5.33
C CYS A 366 -4.62 -8.69 -5.43
N THR A 367 -4.58 -9.37 -4.29
CA THR A 367 -4.94 -10.78 -4.18
C THR A 367 -6.43 -11.01 -4.42
N SER A 368 -6.81 -12.22 -4.80
CA SER A 368 -8.21 -12.54 -5.10
C SER A 368 -9.10 -12.62 -3.86
N ASP A 369 -8.52 -12.83 -2.67
CA ASP A 369 -9.23 -12.85 -1.38
C ASP A 369 -9.13 -11.54 -0.58
N GLY A 370 -8.38 -10.55 -1.10
CA GLY A 370 -8.21 -9.23 -0.48
C GLY A 370 -7.23 -9.19 0.70
N LEU A 371 -6.57 -10.31 1.04
CA LEU A 371 -5.58 -10.39 2.11
C LEU A 371 -4.16 -10.56 1.56
N PRO A 372 -3.13 -10.01 2.21
CA PRO A 372 -1.74 -10.23 1.80
C PRO A 372 -1.34 -11.69 1.96
N ALA A 373 -0.39 -12.14 1.12
CA ALA A 373 0.27 -13.44 1.25
C ALA A 373 1.57 -13.25 2.04
N VAL A 374 1.67 -13.85 3.24
CA VAL A 374 2.80 -13.69 4.15
C VAL A 374 3.19 -15.04 4.75
N GLY A 375 4.42 -15.49 4.52
CA GLY A 375 4.92 -16.73 5.10
C GLY A 375 5.88 -17.50 4.22
N GLY A 376 6.27 -18.68 4.68
CA GLY A 376 7.07 -19.64 3.93
C GLY A 376 6.22 -20.44 2.95
N VAL A 377 6.84 -20.91 1.87
CA VAL A 377 6.21 -21.74 0.86
C VAL A 377 6.62 -23.21 1.08
N LYS A 378 5.68 -24.05 1.52
CA LYS A 378 5.96 -25.46 1.86
C LYS A 378 6.60 -26.24 0.69
N LYS A 379 6.09 -26.05 -0.52
CA LYS A 379 6.59 -26.69 -1.74
C LYS A 379 8.02 -26.28 -2.09
N ARG A 380 8.52 -25.15 -1.57
CA ARG A 380 9.83 -24.56 -1.90
C ARG A 380 10.57 -24.14 -0.65
N PRO A 381 11.21 -25.05 0.07
CA PRO A 381 12.03 -24.70 1.25
C PRO A 381 13.05 -23.61 0.90
N GLY A 382 13.25 -22.63 1.79
CA GLY A 382 14.10 -21.48 1.56
C GLY A 382 13.41 -20.31 0.83
N LEU A 383 12.16 -20.49 0.34
CA LEU A 383 11.37 -19.42 -0.26
C LEU A 383 10.32 -18.90 0.72
N PHE A 384 10.30 -17.58 0.88
CA PHE A 384 9.30 -16.85 1.65
C PHE A 384 8.67 -15.76 0.79
N VAL A 385 7.46 -15.37 1.13
CA VAL A 385 6.68 -14.38 0.38
C VAL A 385 6.06 -13.37 1.34
N ALA A 386 6.07 -12.10 0.97
CA ALA A 386 5.26 -11.05 1.59
C ALA A 386 4.82 -10.05 0.52
N THR A 387 3.60 -10.22 0.03
CA THR A 387 3.03 -9.43 -1.08
C THR A 387 1.51 -9.39 -1.01
N GLY A 388 0.87 -8.68 -1.94
CA GLY A 388 -0.59 -8.72 -2.06
C GLY A 388 -1.33 -7.77 -1.12
N HIS A 389 -0.68 -6.75 -0.58
CA HIS A 389 -1.25 -5.80 0.39
C HIS A 389 -2.26 -4.80 -0.21
N ALA A 390 -2.55 -4.88 -1.50
CA ALA A 390 -3.45 -3.96 -2.21
C ALA A 390 -3.14 -2.47 -1.87
N MET A 391 -4.09 -1.77 -1.26
CA MET A 391 -3.92 -0.36 -0.87
C MET A 391 -3.20 -0.19 0.49
N MET A 392 -3.12 -1.26 1.28
CA MET A 392 -2.68 -1.24 2.68
C MET A 392 -1.17 -1.44 2.87
N GLY A 393 -0.39 -1.51 1.77
CA GLY A 393 1.03 -1.84 1.85
C GLY A 393 1.83 -0.90 2.75
N MET A 394 1.62 0.42 2.66
CA MET A 394 2.28 1.40 3.51
C MET A 394 1.88 1.26 4.98
N THR A 395 0.60 1.00 5.23
CA THR A 395 0.06 0.81 6.59
C THR A 395 0.57 -0.47 7.23
N LEU A 396 0.57 -1.59 6.50
CA LEU A 396 0.81 -2.93 7.06
C LEU A 396 2.24 -3.46 6.83
N GLY A 397 3.04 -2.77 6.00
CA GLY A 397 4.33 -3.28 5.55
C GLY A 397 5.32 -3.52 6.67
N THR A 398 5.33 -2.66 7.67
CA THR A 398 6.28 -2.75 8.80
C THR A 398 6.00 -3.98 9.67
N ILE A 399 4.75 -4.19 10.05
CA ILE A 399 4.40 -5.37 10.86
C ILE A 399 4.50 -6.66 10.06
N THR A 400 4.23 -6.61 8.76
CA THR A 400 4.44 -7.75 7.84
C THR A 400 5.91 -8.14 7.81
N GLY A 401 6.83 -7.17 7.69
CA GLY A 401 8.26 -7.43 7.73
C GLY A 401 8.71 -8.05 9.05
N LYS A 402 8.18 -7.56 10.18
CA LYS A 402 8.46 -8.11 11.51
C LYS A 402 7.98 -9.54 11.64
N ALA A 403 6.71 -9.80 11.35
CA ALA A 403 6.11 -11.14 11.44
C ALA A 403 6.82 -12.14 10.53
N LEU A 404 7.16 -11.73 9.29
CA LEU A 404 7.88 -12.60 8.37
C LEU A 404 9.29 -12.94 8.87
N ALA A 405 10.02 -11.96 9.44
CA ALA A 405 11.33 -12.22 10.04
C ALA A 405 11.22 -13.18 11.24
N GLU A 406 10.14 -13.12 12.02
CA GLU A 406 9.85 -14.07 13.11
C GLU A 406 9.57 -15.48 12.58
N ILE A 407 8.78 -15.61 11.52
CA ILE A 407 8.52 -16.88 10.84
C ILE A 407 9.81 -17.49 10.29
N ILE A 408 10.66 -16.69 9.65
CA ILE A 408 11.96 -17.13 9.10
C ILE A 408 12.87 -17.63 10.23
N ASP A 409 12.85 -17.00 11.39
CA ASP A 409 13.63 -17.34 12.59
C ASP A 409 13.01 -18.53 13.37
N GLY A 410 11.91 -19.12 12.87
CA GLY A 410 11.21 -20.24 13.50
C GLY A 410 10.47 -19.86 14.79
N LYS A 411 10.21 -18.57 15.01
CA LYS A 411 9.46 -18.07 16.17
C LYS A 411 8.00 -17.88 15.85
N GLN A 412 7.17 -17.80 16.88
CA GLN A 412 5.78 -17.42 16.73
C GLN A 412 5.70 -15.96 16.28
N PRO A 413 4.99 -15.67 15.18
CA PRO A 413 4.86 -14.30 14.69
C PRO A 413 4.00 -13.43 15.62
N CYS A 414 4.31 -12.14 15.66
CA CYS A 414 3.62 -11.14 16.49
C CYS A 414 2.16 -10.86 16.09
N ILE A 415 1.72 -11.41 14.96
CA ILE A 415 0.34 -11.35 14.41
C ILE A 415 -0.11 -12.75 13.99
N ASP A 416 -1.42 -12.97 13.92
CA ASP A 416 -1.96 -14.19 13.34
C ASP A 416 -1.77 -14.23 11.83
N CYS A 417 -0.90 -15.09 11.35
CA CYS A 417 -0.61 -15.31 9.92
C CYS A 417 -1.39 -16.47 9.29
N THR A 418 -2.34 -17.08 10.00
CA THR A 418 -3.07 -18.27 9.53
C THR A 418 -3.80 -17.99 8.22
N MET A 419 -4.54 -16.88 8.13
CA MET A 419 -5.23 -16.44 6.92
C MET A 419 -4.30 -15.80 5.89
N LEU A 420 -3.05 -15.52 6.24
CA LEU A 420 -2.07 -14.86 5.38
C LEU A 420 -1.14 -15.85 4.69
N ASN A 421 -1.14 -17.12 5.10
CA ASN A 421 -0.24 -18.15 4.58
C ASN A 421 -0.32 -18.22 3.03
N PRO A 422 0.81 -18.14 2.29
CA PRO A 422 0.80 -18.21 0.83
C PRO A 422 0.32 -19.56 0.26
N ASP A 423 0.41 -20.64 1.03
CA ASP A 423 -0.07 -21.97 0.61
C ASP A 423 -1.61 -22.11 0.66
N ARG A 424 -2.34 -21.05 0.97
CA ARG A 424 -3.82 -21.04 0.93
C ARG A 424 -4.40 -20.92 -0.49
N PHE A 425 -3.55 -20.67 -1.47
CA PHE A 425 -3.91 -20.53 -2.88
C PHE A 425 -3.71 -21.79 -3.71
#